data_c2bb90f2cbbf6e48dfa7d6986f1608a6
#
_entry.id   c2bb90f2cbbf6e48dfa7d6986f1608a6
#
_cell.length_a   1.000
_cell.length_b   1.000
_cell.length_c   1.000
_cell.angle_alpha   90.00
_cell.angle_beta   90.00
_cell.angle_gamma   90.00
#
_symmetry.space_group_name_H-M   'P 1'
#
loop_
_entity.id
_entity.type
_entity.pdbx_description
1 polymer ?
#
loop_
_entity_poly.entity_id
_entity_poly.type
_entity_poly.pdbx_seq_one_letter_code
_entity_poly.pdbx_strand_id
1 'polypeptide(L)'
;MKKVVIVGSGTAGLISAAMIKTYWGDRVDISLYHDASKGTISVGESTTPYIHAFLSFFGIPENEIIRELDVTVKLGIDFKNWIPNQSYFHGFGAISLEGRRDDSPSTYSILNDDFNGGFLYNEPTDTVPETLFNDFSHALHIDTKQFIDFLTKKLEGKINLVD
;
A
#
# COMPACT_ATOMS: atom_id res chain seq x y z
N MET A 1 -4.64 -27.11 17.42
CA MET A 1 -4.54 -25.69 16.99
C MET A 1 -3.13 -25.21 17.24
N LYS A 2 -2.46 -24.62 16.25
CA LYS A 2 -1.10 -24.07 16.44
C LYS A 2 -1.20 -22.70 17.09
N LYS A 3 -0.31 -22.40 18.04
CA LYS A 3 -0.22 -21.08 18.65
C LYS A 3 0.81 -20.24 17.90
N VAL A 4 0.45 -19.02 17.58
CA VAL A 4 1.31 -18.02 16.92
C VAL A 4 1.39 -16.81 17.83
N VAL A 5 2.59 -16.35 18.10
CA VAL A 5 2.83 -15.13 18.87
C VAL A 5 3.44 -14.08 17.94
N ILE A 6 2.86 -12.91 17.94
CA ILE A 6 3.36 -11.74 17.23
C ILE A 6 3.69 -10.67 18.28
N VAL A 7 4.85 -10.07 18.16
CA VAL A 7 5.28 -9.01 19.06
C VAL A 7 5.31 -7.68 18.30
N GLY A 8 4.50 -6.74 18.71
CA GLY A 8 4.32 -5.43 18.11
C GLY A 8 3.02 -5.29 17.32
N SER A 9 2.23 -4.27 17.66
CA SER A 9 0.94 -3.94 17.04
C SER A 9 1.03 -2.81 16.02
N GLY A 10 2.21 -2.54 15.50
CA GLY A 10 2.38 -1.64 14.35
C GLY A 10 1.86 -2.27 13.06
N THR A 11 1.95 -1.52 11.96
CA THR A 11 1.49 -1.93 10.62
C THR A 11 1.96 -3.34 10.24
N ALA A 12 3.25 -3.64 10.42
CA ALA A 12 3.81 -4.95 10.07
C ALA A 12 3.21 -6.10 10.91
N GLY A 13 3.03 -5.90 12.22
CA GLY A 13 2.45 -6.90 13.11
C GLY A 13 1.00 -7.19 12.78
N LEU A 14 0.19 -6.15 12.56
CA LEU A 14 -1.21 -6.29 12.20
C LEU A 14 -1.41 -6.91 10.82
N ILE A 15 -0.63 -6.50 9.81
CA ILE A 15 -0.64 -7.13 8.49
C ILE A 15 -0.29 -8.62 8.61
N SER A 16 0.75 -8.96 9.38
CA SER A 16 1.14 -10.36 9.60
C SER A 16 0.01 -11.16 10.27
N ALA A 17 -0.61 -10.60 11.30
CA ALA A 17 -1.75 -11.22 11.98
C ALA A 17 -2.93 -11.45 11.02
N ALA A 18 -3.27 -10.43 10.22
CA ALA A 18 -4.32 -10.49 9.23
C ALA A 18 -4.07 -11.58 8.19
N MET A 19 -2.85 -11.62 7.62
CA MET A 19 -2.48 -12.64 6.63
C MET A 19 -2.52 -14.04 7.19
N ILE A 20 -1.95 -14.25 8.39
CA ILE A 20 -1.95 -15.56 9.06
C ILE A 20 -3.38 -16.01 9.36
N LYS A 21 -4.20 -15.12 9.91
CA LYS A 21 -5.60 -15.45 10.23
C LYS A 21 -6.42 -15.75 8.98
N THR A 22 -6.25 -14.98 7.92
CA THR A 22 -6.96 -15.21 6.65
C THR A 22 -6.59 -16.54 6.03
N TYR A 23 -5.29 -16.90 6.03
CA TYR A 23 -4.82 -18.13 5.38
C TYR A 23 -5.14 -19.39 6.19
N TRP A 24 -4.95 -19.36 7.51
CA TRP A 24 -5.12 -20.55 8.36
C TRP A 24 -6.45 -20.62 9.10
N GLY A 25 -7.20 -19.53 9.15
CA GLY A 25 -8.51 -19.48 9.82
C GLY A 25 -8.42 -19.92 11.28
N ASP A 26 -9.29 -20.84 11.66
CA ASP A 26 -9.37 -21.38 13.02
C ASP A 26 -8.35 -22.48 13.33
N ARG A 27 -7.47 -22.80 12.39
CA ARG A 27 -6.37 -23.75 12.63
C ARG A 27 -5.25 -23.16 13.47
N VAL A 28 -5.25 -21.83 13.64
CA VAL A 28 -4.26 -21.09 14.44
C VAL A 28 -4.95 -20.24 15.50
N ASP A 29 -4.27 -20.13 16.64
CA ASP A 29 -4.59 -19.21 17.73
C ASP A 29 -3.48 -18.14 17.75
N ILE A 30 -3.85 -16.89 17.48
CA ILE A 30 -2.90 -15.80 17.35
C ILE A 30 -2.99 -14.90 18.56
N SER A 31 -1.85 -14.68 19.23
CA SER A 31 -1.70 -13.67 20.28
C SER A 31 -0.75 -12.59 19.78
N LEU A 32 -1.24 -11.35 19.70
CA LEU A 32 -0.45 -10.18 19.33
C LEU A 32 -0.20 -9.37 20.59
N TYR A 33 1.06 -9.30 20.99
CA TYR A 33 1.52 -8.55 22.16
C TYR A 33 1.90 -7.13 21.76
N HIS A 34 1.44 -6.17 22.54
CA HIS A 34 1.78 -4.76 22.34
C HIS A 34 2.00 -4.08 23.70
N ASP A 35 2.60 -2.93 23.66
CA ASP A 35 2.78 -2.06 24.82
C ASP A 35 1.90 -0.82 24.61
N ALA A 36 0.74 -0.78 25.26
CA ALA A 36 -0.21 0.32 25.13
C ALA A 36 0.36 1.66 25.61
N SER A 37 1.41 1.64 26.44
CA SER A 37 2.09 2.86 26.90
C SER A 37 2.94 3.51 25.80
N LYS A 38 3.32 2.77 24.75
CA LYS A 38 4.10 3.25 23.63
C LYS A 38 3.17 3.67 22.50
N GLY A 39 3.17 4.95 22.23
CA GLY A 39 2.44 5.50 21.09
C GLY A 39 2.98 4.96 19.76
N THR A 40 2.11 4.93 18.76
CA THR A 40 2.51 4.67 17.36
C THR A 40 3.33 5.84 16.83
N ILE A 41 4.40 5.54 16.12
CA ILE A 41 5.09 6.55 15.31
C ILE A 41 4.14 6.91 14.17
N SER A 42 3.33 7.95 14.37
CA SER A 42 2.36 8.40 13.38
C SER A 42 3.08 9.17 12.28
N VAL A 43 3.49 8.46 11.24
CA VAL A 43 4.01 9.04 10.00
C VAL A 43 3.15 8.53 8.85
N GLY A 44 3.06 9.29 7.76
CA GLY A 44 2.45 8.78 6.54
C GLY A 44 3.30 7.63 5.98
N GLU A 45 2.66 6.54 5.62
CA GLU A 45 3.30 5.43 4.92
C GLU A 45 2.99 5.48 3.44
N SER A 46 4.02 5.30 2.64
CA SER A 46 3.94 5.24 1.19
C SER A 46 4.05 3.79 0.75
N THR A 47 2.96 3.25 0.22
CA THR A 47 2.91 1.84 -0.19
C THR A 47 3.49 1.64 -1.60
N THR A 48 3.49 0.40 -2.03
CA THR A 48 3.69 -0.02 -3.42
C THR A 48 2.41 -0.68 -3.94
N PRO A 49 2.26 -0.95 -5.25
CA PRO A 49 1.07 -1.60 -5.81
C PRO A 49 0.72 -2.95 -5.16
N TYR A 50 1.65 -3.59 -4.47
CA TYR A 50 1.36 -4.82 -3.70
C TYR A 50 0.34 -4.63 -2.58
N ILE A 51 0.04 -3.37 -2.19
CA ILE A 51 -1.03 -3.11 -1.21
C ILE A 51 -2.36 -3.68 -1.68
N HIS A 52 -2.67 -3.63 -2.97
CA HIS A 52 -3.91 -4.16 -3.52
C HIS A 52 -4.00 -5.69 -3.40
N ALA A 53 -2.87 -6.39 -3.57
CA ALA A 53 -2.82 -7.83 -3.35
C ALA A 53 -3.11 -8.19 -1.88
N PHE A 54 -2.57 -7.42 -0.94
CA PHE A 54 -2.87 -7.58 0.49
C PHE A 54 -4.35 -7.32 0.78
N LEU A 55 -4.89 -6.18 0.31
CA LEU A 55 -6.28 -5.81 0.54
C LEU A 55 -7.24 -6.86 -0.03
N SER A 56 -6.99 -7.30 -1.26
CA SER A 56 -7.76 -8.35 -1.91
C SER A 56 -7.69 -9.68 -1.15
N PHE A 57 -6.49 -10.08 -0.72
CA PHE A 57 -6.29 -11.31 0.06
C PHE A 57 -7.04 -11.27 1.40
N PHE A 58 -7.09 -10.11 2.03
CA PHE A 58 -7.80 -9.91 3.30
C PHE A 58 -9.30 -9.64 3.11
N GLY A 59 -9.76 -9.50 1.87
CA GLY A 59 -11.17 -9.24 1.53
C GLY A 59 -11.60 -7.81 1.84
N ILE A 60 -10.67 -6.86 1.80
CA ILE A 60 -10.95 -5.44 1.98
C ILE A 60 -11.03 -4.80 0.59
N PRO A 61 -12.20 -4.33 0.15
CA PRO A 61 -12.32 -3.61 -1.11
C PRO A 61 -11.64 -2.25 -1.00
N GLU A 62 -10.96 -1.82 -2.06
CA GLU A 62 -10.21 -0.57 -2.07
C GLU A 62 -11.07 0.65 -1.74
N ASN A 63 -12.31 0.69 -2.21
CA ASN A 63 -13.25 1.76 -1.91
C ASN A 63 -13.58 1.87 -0.42
N GLU A 64 -13.41 0.82 0.36
CA GLU A 64 -13.55 0.88 1.82
C GLU A 64 -12.37 1.63 2.44
N ILE A 65 -11.14 1.35 1.98
CA ILE A 65 -9.94 2.07 2.41
C ILE A 65 -10.06 3.56 2.08
N ILE A 66 -10.46 3.90 0.86
CA ILE A 66 -10.62 5.30 0.43
C ILE A 66 -11.67 6.06 1.25
N ARG A 67 -12.72 5.38 1.70
CA ARG A 67 -13.79 6.01 2.49
C ARG A 67 -13.48 6.13 3.97
N GLU A 68 -12.76 5.17 4.54
CA GLU A 68 -12.53 5.09 5.99
C GLU A 68 -11.20 5.71 6.41
N LEU A 69 -10.27 5.90 5.48
CA LEU A 69 -8.94 6.43 5.75
C LEU A 69 -8.65 7.63 4.87
N ASP A 70 -7.85 8.56 5.38
CA ASP A 70 -7.27 9.64 4.59
C ASP A 70 -6.16 9.07 3.71
N VAL A 71 -6.52 8.64 2.51
CA VAL A 71 -5.57 8.10 1.55
C VAL A 71 -5.45 9.00 0.33
N THR A 72 -4.27 9.04 -0.26
CA THR A 72 -4.06 9.63 -1.57
C THR A 72 -3.45 8.60 -2.52
N VAL A 73 -3.87 8.67 -3.79
CA VAL A 73 -3.36 7.77 -4.82
C VAL A 73 -1.93 8.15 -5.18
N LYS A 74 -1.07 7.14 -5.24
CA LYS A 74 0.34 7.27 -5.61
C LYS A 74 0.57 6.58 -6.95
N LEU A 75 0.98 7.33 -7.95
CA LEU A 75 1.17 6.82 -9.32
C LEU A 75 2.61 6.40 -9.62
N GLY A 76 3.55 6.75 -8.75
CA GLY A 76 4.95 6.43 -8.96
C GLY A 76 5.86 7.05 -7.91
N ILE A 77 7.14 7.09 -8.21
CA ILE A 77 8.20 7.61 -7.36
C ILE A 77 9.08 8.55 -8.18
N ASP A 78 9.25 9.78 -7.70
CA ASP A 78 10.19 10.73 -8.28
C ASP A 78 11.55 10.57 -7.59
N PHE A 79 12.54 10.10 -8.35
CA PHE A 79 13.92 9.92 -7.88
C PHE A 79 14.73 11.15 -8.25
N LYS A 80 15.18 11.90 -7.22
CA LYS A 80 16.00 13.11 -7.39
C LYS A 80 17.43 12.84 -6.97
N ASN A 81 18.37 13.21 -7.85
CA ASN A 81 19.82 13.07 -7.59
C ASN A 81 20.26 11.63 -7.23
N TRP A 82 19.54 10.62 -7.64
CA TRP A 82 20.01 9.22 -7.57
C TRP A 82 21.29 9.06 -8.40
N ILE A 83 21.29 9.65 -9.60
CA ILE A 83 22.49 9.94 -10.37
C ILE A 83 22.72 11.45 -10.23
N PRO A 84 23.93 11.93 -9.92
CA PRO A 84 24.19 13.34 -9.71
C PRO A 84 23.62 14.22 -10.83
N ASN A 85 22.86 15.24 -10.46
CA ASN A 85 22.21 16.19 -11.38
C ASN A 85 21.15 15.60 -12.32
N GLN A 86 20.64 14.40 -12.01
CA GLN A 86 19.56 13.79 -12.78
C GLN A 86 18.36 13.51 -11.86
N SER A 87 17.18 13.59 -12.45
CA SER A 87 15.93 13.18 -11.79
C SER A 87 15.11 12.38 -12.80
N TYR A 88 14.43 11.35 -12.32
CA TYR A 88 13.51 10.57 -13.13
C TYR A 88 12.31 10.10 -12.31
N PHE A 89 11.18 9.97 -12.97
CA PHE A 89 9.97 9.46 -12.37
C PHE A 89 9.76 8.00 -12.77
N HIS A 90 9.59 7.15 -11.77
CA HIS A 90 9.23 5.75 -11.95
C HIS A 90 7.73 5.56 -11.71
N GLY A 91 6.96 5.47 -12.79
CA GLY A 91 5.53 5.14 -12.73
C GLY A 91 5.28 3.69 -12.36
N PHE A 92 4.17 3.41 -11.69
CA PHE A 92 3.80 2.05 -11.31
C PHE A 92 3.04 1.28 -12.41
N GLY A 93 2.62 1.92 -13.46
CA GLY A 93 1.93 1.30 -14.59
C GLY A 93 2.89 0.92 -15.70
N ALA A 94 2.63 -0.18 -16.39
CA ALA A 94 3.18 -0.41 -17.71
C ALA A 94 2.29 0.32 -18.70
N ILE A 95 2.84 1.30 -19.43
CA ILE A 95 2.19 1.79 -20.64
C ILE A 95 2.54 0.79 -21.71
N SER A 96 1.59 -0.02 -22.11
CA SER A 96 1.71 -0.80 -23.34
C SER A 96 1.56 0.15 -24.52
N LEU A 97 2.65 0.70 -25.00
CA LEU A 97 2.71 1.29 -26.32
C LEU A 97 2.90 0.13 -27.28
N GLU A 98 1.79 -0.31 -27.89
CA GLU A 98 1.73 -1.27 -28.99
C GLU A 98 2.79 -2.39 -28.99
N GLY A 99 2.56 -3.42 -28.18
CA GLY A 99 3.20 -4.72 -28.37
C GLY A 99 4.62 -4.90 -27.83
N ARG A 100 5.20 -3.96 -27.13
CA ARG A 100 6.49 -4.10 -26.46
C ARG A 100 6.30 -4.36 -24.96
N ARG A 101 6.66 -5.54 -24.52
CA ARG A 101 6.48 -6.02 -23.14
C ARG A 101 7.39 -5.36 -22.09
N ASP A 102 8.32 -4.51 -22.48
CA ASP A 102 9.36 -3.96 -21.61
C ASP A 102 9.31 -2.43 -21.47
N ASP A 103 8.28 -1.78 -22.01
CA ASP A 103 8.15 -0.33 -21.97
C ASP A 103 7.50 0.12 -20.66
N SER A 104 8.26 0.01 -19.55
CA SER A 104 7.85 0.73 -18.35
C SER A 104 7.99 2.24 -18.60
N PRO A 105 7.13 3.09 -18.03
CA PRO A 105 7.26 4.54 -18.14
C PRO A 105 8.64 5.07 -17.74
N SER A 106 9.30 4.37 -16.82
CA SER A 106 10.67 4.65 -16.39
C SER A 106 11.67 4.42 -17.50
N THR A 107 11.53 3.35 -18.28
CA THR A 107 12.43 3.07 -19.42
C THR A 107 12.27 4.11 -20.52
N TYR A 108 11.03 4.51 -20.81
CA TYR A 108 10.75 5.55 -21.79
C TYR A 108 11.34 6.91 -21.39
N SER A 109 11.23 7.28 -20.13
CA SER A 109 11.78 8.56 -19.63
C SER A 109 13.30 8.60 -19.66
N ILE A 110 13.96 7.48 -19.35
CA ILE A 110 15.43 7.38 -19.39
C ILE A 110 15.94 7.50 -20.84
N LEU A 111 15.21 6.95 -21.81
CA LEU A 111 15.64 6.93 -23.20
C LEU A 111 15.41 8.25 -23.97
N ASN A 112 14.45 9.06 -23.55
CA ASN A 112 14.03 10.23 -24.32
C ASN A 112 14.42 11.58 -23.73
N ASP A 113 15.06 11.66 -22.56
CA ASP A 113 15.46 12.92 -21.89
C ASP A 113 14.31 13.95 -21.73
N ASP A 114 13.10 13.62 -22.15
CA ASP A 114 11.95 14.52 -22.26
C ASP A 114 10.86 14.10 -21.27
N PHE A 115 11.11 14.37 -20.02
CA PHE A 115 10.22 13.96 -18.94
C PHE A 115 9.17 14.99 -18.57
N ASN A 116 9.10 16.13 -19.25
CA ASN A 116 8.07 17.15 -19.02
C ASN A 116 6.68 16.76 -19.53
N GLY A 117 6.57 15.70 -20.32
CA GLY A 117 5.30 15.12 -20.76
C GLY A 117 4.72 14.10 -19.83
N GLY A 118 5.35 13.94 -18.67
CA GLY A 118 4.94 12.98 -17.68
C GLY A 118 3.47 13.09 -17.33
N PHE A 119 2.92 12.05 -16.99
CA PHE A 119 1.61 11.80 -16.47
C PHE A 119 1.15 12.91 -15.55
N LEU A 120 0.35 13.77 -16.12
CA LEU A 120 -0.24 14.94 -15.50
C LEU A 120 -1.34 14.55 -14.54
N TYR A 121 -0.97 14.17 -13.35
CA TYR A 121 -1.90 14.22 -12.22
C TYR A 121 -1.24 15.00 -11.09
N ASN A 122 -1.37 16.31 -11.20
CA ASN A 122 -0.93 17.26 -10.18
C ASN A 122 -1.99 17.55 -9.13
N GLU A 123 -3.16 16.92 -9.21
CA GLU A 123 -4.25 17.18 -8.28
C GLU A 123 -4.64 15.89 -7.55
N PRO A 124 -4.75 15.92 -6.21
CA PRO A 124 -5.35 14.83 -5.47
C PRO A 124 -6.82 14.71 -5.91
N THR A 125 -7.18 13.58 -6.46
CA THR A 125 -8.58 13.29 -6.79
C THR A 125 -9.18 12.42 -5.70
N ASP A 126 -10.25 12.91 -5.06
CA ASP A 126 -11.00 12.13 -4.06
C ASP A 126 -11.71 10.91 -4.64
N THR A 127 -11.71 10.79 -5.95
CA THR A 127 -12.29 9.65 -6.68
C THR A 127 -11.40 9.25 -7.83
N VAL A 128 -11.06 7.98 -7.85
CA VAL A 128 -10.37 7.33 -8.97
C VAL A 128 -11.38 7.15 -10.11
N PRO A 129 -11.25 7.83 -11.25
CA PRO A 129 -12.13 7.59 -12.38
C PRO A 129 -11.98 6.14 -12.86
N GLU A 130 -13.06 5.37 -12.90
CA GLU A 130 -13.05 3.95 -13.30
C GLU A 130 -12.36 3.67 -14.65
N THR A 131 -12.34 4.67 -15.54
CA THR A 131 -11.81 4.51 -16.90
C THR A 131 -10.30 4.67 -17.04
N LEU A 132 -9.63 5.36 -16.10
CA LEU A 132 -8.18 5.62 -16.20
C LEU A 132 -7.34 4.64 -15.37
N PHE A 133 -7.93 3.94 -14.41
CA PHE A 133 -7.20 3.13 -13.45
C PHE A 133 -7.25 1.63 -13.73
N ASN A 134 -8.11 1.18 -14.63
CA ASN A 134 -8.10 -0.22 -15.05
C ASN A 134 -6.80 -0.63 -15.77
N ASP A 135 -6.08 0.34 -16.33
CA ASP A 135 -4.84 0.10 -17.08
C ASP A 135 -3.57 0.52 -16.32
N PHE A 136 -3.69 1.18 -15.16
CA PHE A 136 -2.55 1.67 -14.39
C PHE A 136 -2.48 1.04 -13.02
N SER A 137 -1.36 0.43 -12.72
CA SER A 137 -1.05 0.08 -11.34
C SER A 137 -0.81 1.36 -10.54
N HIS A 138 -1.38 1.43 -9.35
CA HIS A 138 -1.16 2.53 -8.42
C HIS A 138 -0.88 1.99 -7.03
N ALA A 139 -0.46 2.86 -6.16
CA ALA A 139 -0.27 2.59 -4.75
C ALA A 139 -0.98 3.67 -3.94
N LEU A 140 -0.83 3.64 -2.63
CA LEU A 140 -1.50 4.56 -1.72
C LEU A 140 -0.48 5.21 -0.78
N HIS A 141 -0.68 6.48 -0.47
CA HIS A 141 -0.18 7.09 0.75
C HIS A 141 -1.27 6.96 1.81
N ILE A 142 -0.90 6.46 2.97
CA ILE A 142 -1.84 6.11 4.05
C ILE A 142 -1.37 6.76 5.34
N ASP A 143 -2.28 7.31 6.13
CA ASP A 143 -2.02 7.66 7.52
C ASP A 143 -1.84 6.37 8.32
N THR A 144 -0.66 6.19 8.89
CA THR A 144 -0.29 4.96 9.62
C THR A 144 -1.19 4.71 10.82
N LYS A 145 -1.55 5.78 11.55
CA LYS A 145 -2.39 5.63 12.74
C LYS A 145 -3.79 5.15 12.35
N GLN A 146 -4.40 5.80 11.36
CA GLN A 146 -5.72 5.42 10.88
C GLN A 146 -5.73 3.98 10.35
N PHE A 147 -4.66 3.57 9.64
CA PHE A 147 -4.55 2.22 9.10
C PHE A 147 -4.39 1.16 10.20
N ILE A 148 -3.62 1.46 11.25
CA ILE A 148 -3.50 0.60 12.44
C ILE A 148 -4.84 0.43 13.13
N ASP A 149 -5.55 1.54 13.39
CA ASP A 149 -6.87 1.53 14.03
C ASP A 149 -7.87 0.71 13.19
N PHE A 150 -7.85 0.89 11.88
CA PHE A 150 -8.68 0.15 10.93
C PHE A 150 -8.40 -1.37 10.96
N LEU A 151 -7.13 -1.78 10.83
CA LEU A 151 -6.76 -3.19 10.88
C LEU A 151 -7.06 -3.82 12.23
N THR A 152 -6.84 -3.10 13.32
CA THR A 152 -7.17 -3.56 14.68
C THR A 152 -8.66 -3.87 14.79
N LYS A 153 -9.52 -2.96 14.32
CA LYS A 153 -10.97 -3.17 14.26
C LYS A 153 -11.36 -4.39 13.39
N LYS A 154 -10.70 -4.58 12.24
CA LYS A 154 -10.94 -5.73 11.36
C LYS A 154 -10.53 -7.07 11.97
N LEU A 155 -9.57 -7.06 12.89
CA LEU A 155 -9.06 -8.23 13.60
C LEU A 155 -9.74 -8.49 14.95
N GLU A 156 -10.59 -7.58 15.41
CA GLU A 156 -11.33 -7.72 16.67
C GLU A 156 -12.13 -9.03 16.71
N GLY A 157 -11.99 -9.77 17.81
CA GLY A 157 -12.61 -11.09 17.96
C GLY A 157 -11.99 -12.22 17.13
N LYS A 158 -11.01 -11.93 16.27
CA LYS A 158 -10.33 -12.93 15.43
C LYS A 158 -8.97 -13.33 15.97
N ILE A 159 -8.35 -12.48 16.78
CA ILE A 159 -7.05 -12.69 17.43
C ILE A 159 -7.11 -12.21 18.88
N ASN A 160 -6.14 -12.60 19.70
CA ASN A 160 -5.99 -12.13 21.06
C ASN A 160 -5.01 -10.94 21.06
N LEU A 161 -5.50 -9.75 21.41
CA LEU A 161 -4.65 -8.60 21.71
C LEU A 161 -4.25 -8.65 23.17
N VAL A 162 -2.96 -8.61 23.46
CA VAL A 162 -2.38 -8.74 24.79
C VAL A 162 -1.47 -7.53 25.05
N ASP A 163 -1.77 -6.77 26.12
CA ASP A 163 -0.93 -5.67 26.58
C ASP A 163 0.19 -6.18 27.50
#